data_dea7ade937369256b871008b94672ddf
#
_entry.id   dea7ade937369256b871008b94672ddf
#
_cell.length_a   1.000
_cell.length_b   1.000
_cell.length_c   1.000
_cell.angle_alpha   90.00
_cell.angle_beta   90.00
_cell.angle_gamma   90.00
#
_symmetry.space_group_name_H-M   'P 1'
#
loop_
_entity.id
_entity.type
_entity.pdbx_description
1 polymer ?
#
loop_
_entity_poly.entity_id
_entity_poly.type
_entity_poly.pdbx_seq_one_letter_code
_entity_poly.pdbx_strand_id
1 'polypeptide(L)'
;DDGSNGQNFAMFLGQWFDGYHEFHISIDPVARKPRIMVWDDRRGRFFLSTGQAQMLYAGVSKILTGYYNLSSFEQIFSWHHAAGDFIVKVENEKLDLKLVTVRRYAAIFERQKNTRPPPVDLQQILQALLIFFLSLSIHMRLDRLDGIGEMVWSDSIAVEPTLIGFLEALSIKADVPSLPDSPLACFIAYLASCTEGDLIDLTTAIVDRFNPQMPGLTVVKKNMHRHVATLHASIQQILP
;
A
#
# COMPACT_ATOMS: atom_id res chain seq x y z
N ASP A 1 -43.97 -24.33 19.60
CA ASP A 1 -42.53 -24.15 19.29
C ASP A 1 -42.38 -23.01 18.30
N ASP A 2 -42.14 -21.84 18.85
CA ASP A 2 -41.95 -20.60 18.11
C ASP A 2 -40.46 -20.55 17.70
N GLY A 3 -40.20 -20.97 16.46
CA GLY A 3 -38.90 -20.99 15.89
C GLY A 3 -38.35 -19.60 15.58
N SER A 4 -38.09 -18.82 16.64
CA SER A 4 -37.35 -17.57 16.49
C SER A 4 -35.92 -17.86 16.12
N ASN A 5 -35.58 -17.80 14.83
CA ASN A 5 -34.21 -17.70 14.36
C ASN A 5 -33.59 -16.42 14.96
N GLY A 6 -32.97 -16.56 16.12
CA GLY A 6 -32.22 -15.47 16.74
C GLY A 6 -31.08 -15.06 15.83
N GLN A 7 -31.20 -13.91 15.16
CA GLN A 7 -30.09 -13.30 14.46
C GLN A 7 -29.14 -12.70 15.51
N ASN A 8 -27.90 -13.18 15.53
CA ASN A 8 -26.85 -12.58 16.33
C ASN A 8 -26.28 -11.35 15.60
N PHE A 9 -26.37 -10.19 16.23
CA PHE A 9 -25.78 -8.96 15.73
C PHE A 9 -24.50 -8.66 16.53
N ALA A 10 -23.39 -8.45 15.85
CA ALA A 10 -22.20 -7.87 16.45
C ALA A 10 -22.21 -6.35 16.21
N MET A 11 -22.09 -5.57 17.28
CA MET A 11 -21.96 -4.11 17.19
C MET A 11 -20.67 -3.69 17.87
N PHE A 12 -20.04 -2.64 17.36
CA PHE A 12 -18.90 -1.98 17.98
C PHE A 12 -19.08 -0.47 17.96
N LEU A 13 -18.49 0.20 18.94
CA LEU A 13 -18.39 1.66 18.98
C LEU A 13 -16.95 2.04 18.65
N GLY A 14 -16.78 2.92 17.66
CA GLY A 14 -15.49 3.50 17.29
C GLY A 14 -15.45 4.98 17.63
N GLN A 15 -14.24 5.53 17.77
CA GLN A 15 -14.04 6.97 17.88
C GLN A 15 -14.38 7.63 16.54
N TRP A 16 -15.20 8.68 16.58
CA TRP A 16 -15.40 9.54 15.42
C TRP A 16 -14.21 10.48 15.23
N PHE A 17 -13.71 10.60 14.01
CA PHE A 17 -12.58 11.49 13.67
C PHE A 17 -13.13 12.76 13.01
N ASP A 18 -13.39 13.80 13.81
CA ASP A 18 -13.90 15.08 13.28
C ASP A 18 -12.87 15.77 12.39
N GLY A 19 -13.35 16.24 11.22
CA GLY A 19 -12.51 16.91 10.21
C GLY A 19 -11.66 15.99 9.36
N TYR A 20 -11.84 14.66 9.47
CA TYR A 20 -11.24 13.70 8.55
C TYR A 20 -12.25 13.29 7.48
N HIS A 21 -11.79 13.15 6.26
CA HIS A 21 -12.63 12.92 5.09
C HIS A 21 -12.06 11.79 4.24
N GLU A 22 -12.93 11.14 3.47
CA GLU A 22 -12.52 10.20 2.42
C GLU A 22 -11.87 10.96 1.26
N PHE A 23 -11.06 10.25 0.52
CA PHE A 23 -10.42 10.75 -0.67
C PHE A 23 -10.46 9.71 -1.79
N HIS A 24 -10.47 10.17 -3.03
CA HIS A 24 -10.56 9.32 -4.20
C HIS A 24 -9.70 9.88 -5.33
N ILE A 25 -9.34 9.01 -6.27
CA ILE A 25 -8.78 9.48 -7.55
C ILE A 25 -9.94 10.02 -8.40
N SER A 26 -9.83 11.27 -8.85
CA SER A 26 -10.79 11.93 -9.72
C SER A 26 -10.08 12.63 -10.87
N ILE A 27 -10.76 12.84 -11.99
CA ILE A 27 -10.19 13.59 -13.09
C ILE A 27 -10.25 15.09 -12.77
N ASP A 28 -9.08 15.71 -12.65
CA ASP A 28 -8.98 17.16 -12.53
C ASP A 28 -9.41 17.81 -13.86
N PRO A 29 -10.49 18.61 -13.88
CA PRO A 29 -11.01 19.19 -15.11
C PRO A 29 -10.06 20.19 -15.77
N VAL A 30 -9.17 20.79 -14.98
CA VAL A 30 -8.17 21.77 -15.47
C VAL A 30 -6.92 21.04 -15.96
N ALA A 31 -6.36 20.17 -15.13
CA ALA A 31 -5.15 19.41 -15.48
C ALA A 31 -5.43 18.24 -16.45
N ARG A 32 -6.70 17.86 -16.64
CA ARG A 32 -7.16 16.73 -17.47
C ARG A 32 -6.47 15.41 -17.18
N LYS A 33 -6.15 15.18 -15.92
CA LYS A 33 -5.45 13.97 -15.43
C LYS A 33 -6.00 13.50 -14.09
N PRO A 34 -5.80 12.20 -13.74
CA PRO A 34 -6.15 11.69 -12.42
C PRO A 34 -5.35 12.39 -11.32
N ARG A 35 -6.04 12.86 -10.28
CA ARG A 35 -5.47 13.45 -9.07
C ARG A 35 -6.27 13.00 -7.85
N ILE A 36 -5.67 13.06 -6.67
CA ILE A 36 -6.37 12.80 -5.41
C ILE A 36 -7.29 13.98 -5.09
N MET A 37 -8.58 13.67 -4.91
CA MET A 37 -9.61 14.59 -4.49
C MET A 37 -10.14 14.20 -3.11
N VAL A 38 -10.18 15.14 -2.18
CA VAL A 38 -10.77 14.97 -0.85
C VAL A 38 -12.24 15.38 -0.90
N TRP A 39 -13.09 14.58 -0.27
CA TRP A 39 -14.53 14.84 -0.17
C TRP A 39 -14.87 15.41 1.21
N ASP A 40 -14.69 16.72 1.35
CA ASP A 40 -14.96 17.45 2.58
C ASP A 40 -16.43 17.94 2.58
N ASP A 41 -17.22 17.46 3.53
CA ASP A 41 -18.64 17.79 3.64
C ASP A 41 -18.90 19.27 3.96
N ARG A 42 -17.91 19.98 4.53
CA ARG A 42 -18.02 21.38 4.95
C ARG A 42 -17.45 22.35 3.91
N ARG A 43 -16.29 22.02 3.33
CA ARG A 43 -15.57 22.86 2.36
C ARG A 43 -15.90 22.53 0.90
N GLY A 44 -16.58 21.39 0.68
CA GLY A 44 -16.77 20.83 -0.64
C GLY A 44 -15.56 20.03 -1.11
N ARG A 45 -15.61 19.52 -2.34
CA ARG A 45 -14.56 18.70 -2.94
C ARG A 45 -13.39 19.55 -3.39
N PHE A 46 -12.15 19.13 -3.11
CA PHE A 46 -10.95 19.81 -3.56
C PHE A 46 -9.82 18.82 -3.88
N PHE A 47 -8.96 19.18 -4.82
CA PHE A 47 -7.78 18.38 -5.16
C PHE A 47 -6.61 18.71 -4.24
N LEU A 48 -5.90 17.66 -3.81
CA LEU A 48 -4.66 17.83 -3.08
C LEU A 48 -3.60 18.52 -3.95
N SER A 49 -2.76 19.34 -3.34
CA SER A 49 -1.52 19.81 -3.97
C SER A 49 -0.57 18.63 -4.24
N THR A 50 0.43 18.83 -5.09
CA THR A 50 1.46 17.81 -5.33
C THR A 50 2.14 17.36 -4.03
N GLY A 51 2.53 18.29 -3.18
CA GLY A 51 3.18 17.97 -1.89
C GLY A 51 2.25 17.22 -0.94
N GLN A 52 0.97 17.59 -0.87
CA GLN A 52 -0.02 16.89 -0.06
C GLN A 52 -0.27 15.45 -0.57
N ALA A 53 -0.35 15.26 -1.89
CA ALA A 53 -0.47 13.92 -2.47
C ALA A 53 0.76 13.06 -2.18
N GLN A 54 1.96 13.63 -2.23
CA GLN A 54 3.20 12.94 -1.83
C GLN A 54 3.17 12.54 -0.36
N MET A 55 2.78 13.44 0.55
CA MET A 55 2.61 13.11 1.97
C MET A 55 1.59 11.99 2.20
N LEU A 56 0.49 11.98 1.45
CA LEU A 56 -0.51 10.93 1.51
C LEU A 56 0.08 9.57 1.12
N TYR A 57 0.73 9.48 -0.03
CA TYR A 57 1.32 8.22 -0.51
C TYR A 57 2.41 7.70 0.44
N ALA A 58 3.28 8.58 0.93
CA ALA A 58 4.28 8.22 1.94
C ALA A 58 3.63 7.73 3.24
N GLY A 59 2.60 8.43 3.72
CA GLY A 59 1.87 8.07 4.93
C GLY A 59 1.17 6.70 4.83
N VAL A 60 0.47 6.42 3.72
CA VAL A 60 -0.18 5.12 3.49
C VAL A 60 0.86 4.01 3.45
N SER A 61 1.96 4.21 2.71
CA SER A 61 3.06 3.25 2.62
C SER A 61 3.68 2.97 3.99
N LYS A 62 3.95 4.02 4.77
CA LYS A 62 4.50 3.92 6.12
C LYS A 62 3.59 3.14 7.07
N ILE A 63 2.29 3.42 7.06
CA ILE A 63 1.32 2.71 7.91
C ILE A 63 1.27 1.22 7.53
N LEU A 64 1.07 0.89 6.25
CA LEU A 64 0.95 -0.50 5.81
C LEU A 64 2.23 -1.30 6.05
N THR A 65 3.39 -0.70 5.81
CA THR A 65 4.70 -1.31 6.10
C THR A 65 4.92 -1.46 7.61
N GLY A 66 4.44 -0.50 8.42
CA GLY A 66 4.45 -0.61 9.88
C GLY A 66 3.75 -1.87 10.38
N TYR A 67 2.63 -2.23 9.77
CA TYR A 67 1.88 -3.46 10.10
C TYR A 67 2.45 -4.74 9.46
N TYR A 68 3.35 -4.65 8.49
CA TYR A 68 3.97 -5.85 7.91
C TYR A 68 4.86 -6.56 8.93
N ASN A 69 4.65 -7.85 9.16
CA ASN A 69 5.43 -8.66 10.09
C ASN A 69 6.56 -9.39 9.35
N LEU A 70 7.82 -9.06 9.69
CA LEU A 70 9.00 -9.64 9.04
C LEU A 70 9.21 -11.14 9.30
N SER A 71 8.64 -11.67 10.39
CA SER A 71 8.83 -13.07 10.76
C SER A 71 7.68 -13.98 10.31
N SER A 72 6.43 -13.46 10.35
CA SER A 72 5.25 -14.20 9.94
C SER A 72 4.77 -13.88 8.54
N PHE A 73 5.27 -12.78 7.95
CA PHE A 73 4.84 -12.22 6.65
C PHE A 73 3.36 -11.81 6.62
N GLU A 74 2.79 -11.59 7.81
CA GLU A 74 1.44 -11.07 7.93
C GLU A 74 1.41 -9.60 7.52
N GLN A 75 0.35 -9.23 6.82
CA GLN A 75 0.12 -7.89 6.32
C GLN A 75 -1.37 -7.55 6.31
N ILE A 76 -1.68 -6.28 6.23
CA ILE A 76 -3.03 -5.82 5.92
C ILE A 76 -3.26 -6.04 4.42
N PHE A 77 -4.29 -6.85 4.06
CA PHE A 77 -4.71 -7.12 2.70
C PHE A 77 -6.19 -7.59 2.70
N SER A 78 -7.04 -7.24 1.76
CA SER A 78 -6.89 -6.21 0.74
C SER A 78 -7.20 -4.85 1.34
N TRP A 79 -6.55 -3.83 0.84
CA TRP A 79 -6.80 -2.45 1.23
C TRP A 79 -6.97 -1.57 -0.02
N HIS A 80 -7.69 -0.46 0.16
CA HIS A 80 -7.89 0.54 -0.87
C HIS A 80 -7.69 1.92 -0.24
N HIS A 81 -6.75 2.70 -0.74
CA HIS A 81 -6.51 4.03 -0.19
C HIS A 81 -7.67 4.98 -0.45
N ALA A 82 -8.44 4.79 -1.52
CA ALA A 82 -9.59 5.60 -1.88
C ALA A 82 -10.95 4.91 -1.69
N ALA A 83 -11.08 3.91 -0.82
CA ALA A 83 -12.34 3.24 -0.56
C ALA A 83 -12.70 3.21 0.95
N GLY A 84 -12.38 4.29 1.66
CA GLY A 84 -12.71 4.44 3.06
C GLY A 84 -11.88 3.60 4.03
N ASP A 85 -10.80 2.93 3.57
CA ASP A 85 -9.87 2.28 4.48
C ASP A 85 -8.96 3.30 5.17
N PHE A 86 -8.71 4.41 4.49
CA PHE A 86 -7.96 5.56 4.98
C PHE A 86 -8.80 6.82 4.93
N ILE A 87 -8.57 7.71 5.89
CA ILE A 87 -9.17 9.05 5.94
C ILE A 87 -8.08 10.09 6.16
N VAL A 88 -8.29 11.30 5.63
CA VAL A 88 -7.32 12.40 5.73
C VAL A 88 -7.95 13.63 6.35
N LYS A 89 -7.13 14.36 7.11
CA LYS A 89 -7.40 15.71 7.54
C LYS A 89 -6.35 16.64 6.93
N VAL A 90 -6.80 17.67 6.23
CA VAL A 90 -5.94 18.65 5.58
C VAL A 90 -6.11 20.00 6.27
N GLU A 91 -5.04 20.47 6.89
CA GLU A 91 -4.97 21.78 7.55
C GLU A 91 -3.79 22.56 6.98
N ASN A 92 -4.06 23.57 6.18
CA ASN A 92 -3.05 24.32 5.41
C ASN A 92 -2.23 23.35 4.54
N GLU A 93 -0.89 23.37 4.69
CA GLU A 93 0.02 22.48 3.95
C GLU A 93 0.25 21.13 4.66
N LYS A 94 -0.37 20.89 5.84
CA LYS A 94 -0.21 19.65 6.60
C LYS A 94 -1.30 18.66 6.24
N LEU A 95 -0.93 17.39 6.22
CA LEU A 95 -1.85 16.26 6.02
C LEU A 95 -1.68 15.28 7.18
N ASP A 96 -2.76 14.98 7.88
CA ASP A 96 -2.84 13.89 8.84
C ASP A 96 -3.66 12.74 8.24
N LEU A 97 -3.15 11.52 8.34
CA LEU A 97 -3.71 10.32 7.73
C LEU A 97 -3.99 9.26 8.79
N LYS A 98 -5.13 8.63 8.69
CA LYS A 98 -5.49 7.50 9.56
C LYS A 98 -5.96 6.31 8.74
N LEU A 99 -5.54 5.11 9.15
CA LEU A 99 -6.13 3.85 8.73
C LEU A 99 -7.31 3.56 9.68
N VAL A 100 -8.50 3.41 9.14
CA VAL A 100 -9.73 3.20 9.93
C VAL A 100 -10.38 1.84 9.69
N THR A 101 -10.04 1.17 8.58
CA THR A 101 -10.58 -0.16 8.26
C THR A 101 -9.43 -1.13 7.95
N VAL A 102 -9.42 -2.25 8.67
CA VAL A 102 -8.55 -3.40 8.39
C VAL A 102 -9.44 -4.57 7.99
N ARG A 103 -9.52 -4.87 6.70
CA ARG A 103 -10.38 -5.94 6.17
C ARG A 103 -9.86 -7.33 6.52
N ARG A 104 -8.55 -7.51 6.43
CA ARG A 104 -7.87 -8.75 6.75
C ARG A 104 -6.42 -8.47 7.16
N TYR A 105 -5.98 -9.16 8.19
CA TYR A 105 -4.56 -9.25 8.56
C TYR A 105 -4.14 -10.70 8.48
N ALA A 106 -3.28 -11.06 7.53
CA ALA A 106 -2.90 -12.44 7.28
C ALA A 106 -1.57 -12.52 6.54
N ALA A 107 -0.91 -13.68 6.63
CA ALA A 107 0.29 -13.96 5.87
C ALA A 107 0.00 -14.05 4.36
N ILE A 108 0.96 -13.59 3.55
CA ILE A 108 0.90 -13.69 2.08
C ILE A 108 0.89 -15.15 1.62
N PHE A 109 1.62 -16.01 2.36
CA PHE A 109 1.73 -17.43 2.06
C PHE A 109 0.94 -18.22 3.10
N GLU A 110 0.04 -19.09 2.63
CA GLU A 110 -0.66 -20.03 3.54
C GLU A 110 0.36 -21.00 4.13
N ARG A 111 0.53 -20.91 5.45
CA ARG A 111 1.32 -21.90 6.19
C ARG A 111 0.45 -23.10 6.53
N GLN A 112 0.98 -24.31 6.34
CA GLN A 112 0.29 -25.52 6.80
C GLN A 112 0.08 -25.43 8.32
N LYS A 113 -1.18 -25.52 8.75
CA LYS A 113 -1.63 -25.26 10.12
C LYS A 113 -1.01 -26.16 11.21
N ASN A 114 -0.33 -27.25 10.86
CA ASN A 114 0.06 -28.31 11.79
C ASN A 114 1.58 -28.51 11.96
N THR A 115 2.42 -27.65 11.41
CA THR A 115 3.87 -27.77 11.57
C THR A 115 4.44 -26.50 12.19
N ARG A 116 5.32 -26.65 13.19
CA ARG A 116 6.13 -25.51 13.68
C ARG A 116 6.96 -25.02 12.50
N PRO A 117 6.76 -23.76 12.06
CA PRO A 117 7.49 -23.26 10.91
C PRO A 117 9.00 -23.32 11.20
N PRO A 118 9.82 -23.70 10.22
CA PRO A 118 11.27 -23.56 10.37
C PRO A 118 11.61 -22.08 10.61
N PRO A 119 12.73 -21.78 11.27
CA PRO A 119 13.23 -20.42 11.39
C PRO A 119 13.32 -19.81 9.99
N VAL A 120 12.79 -18.61 9.83
CA VAL A 120 12.86 -17.86 8.57
C VAL A 120 14.28 -17.37 8.42
N ASP A 121 14.92 -17.65 7.29
CA ASP A 121 16.26 -17.17 7.00
C ASP A 121 16.27 -15.75 6.40
N LEU A 122 17.47 -15.16 6.34
CA LEU A 122 17.69 -13.82 5.79
C LEU A 122 17.09 -13.67 4.39
N GLN A 123 17.37 -14.62 3.50
CA GLN A 123 16.95 -14.54 2.10
C GLN A 123 15.42 -14.57 1.97
N GLN A 124 14.75 -15.43 2.75
CA GLN A 124 13.29 -15.50 2.76
C GLN A 124 12.66 -14.20 3.25
N ILE A 125 13.24 -13.57 4.30
CA ILE A 125 12.77 -12.28 4.81
C ILE A 125 12.89 -11.21 3.74
N LEU A 126 14.05 -11.08 3.10
CA LEU A 126 14.30 -10.04 2.12
C LEU A 126 13.46 -10.23 0.84
N GLN A 127 13.33 -11.47 0.36
CA GLN A 127 12.46 -11.77 -0.78
C GLN A 127 11.00 -11.49 -0.49
N ALA A 128 10.48 -11.92 0.67
CA ALA A 128 9.08 -11.67 1.05
C ALA A 128 8.83 -10.16 1.23
N LEU A 129 9.79 -9.43 1.79
CA LEU A 129 9.70 -7.99 1.96
C LEU A 129 9.72 -7.26 0.60
N LEU A 130 10.53 -7.72 -0.36
CA LEU A 130 10.55 -7.17 -1.71
C LEU A 130 9.23 -7.45 -2.44
N ILE A 131 8.67 -8.66 -2.32
CA ILE A 131 7.34 -9.00 -2.88
C ILE A 131 6.26 -8.08 -2.28
N PHE A 132 6.28 -7.88 -0.96
CA PHE A 132 5.37 -6.95 -0.30
C PHE A 132 5.52 -5.53 -0.85
N PHE A 133 6.74 -5.01 -0.93
CA PHE A 133 7.03 -3.66 -1.43
C PHE A 133 6.59 -3.46 -2.89
N LEU A 134 6.88 -4.40 -3.78
CA LEU A 134 6.45 -4.33 -5.19
C LEU A 134 4.91 -4.38 -5.30
N SER A 135 4.26 -5.26 -4.54
CA SER A 135 2.79 -5.33 -4.49
C SER A 135 2.19 -4.03 -3.96
N LEU A 136 2.75 -3.48 -2.88
CA LEU A 136 2.35 -2.20 -2.31
C LEU A 136 2.46 -1.08 -3.36
N SER A 137 3.59 -0.97 -4.05
CA SER A 137 3.85 0.07 -5.05
C SER A 137 2.89 0.03 -6.24
N ILE A 138 2.43 -1.16 -6.66
CA ILE A 138 1.41 -1.34 -7.69
C ILE A 138 0.05 -0.84 -7.17
N HIS A 139 -0.37 -1.30 -5.98
CA HIS A 139 -1.67 -0.95 -5.41
C HIS A 139 -1.78 0.53 -5.09
N MET A 140 -0.67 1.21 -4.75
CA MET A 140 -0.63 2.66 -4.56
C MET A 140 -1.03 3.47 -5.79
N ARG A 141 -0.92 2.89 -6.98
CA ARG A 141 -1.26 3.56 -8.24
C ARG A 141 -2.60 3.11 -8.83
N LEU A 142 -3.19 2.06 -8.30
CA LEU A 142 -4.40 1.44 -8.82
C LEU A 142 -5.59 1.80 -7.94
N ASP A 143 -6.58 2.47 -8.50
CA ASP A 143 -7.81 2.80 -7.78
C ASP A 143 -9.01 2.97 -8.71
N ARG A 144 -10.21 3.06 -8.11
CA ARG A 144 -11.43 3.37 -8.85
C ARG A 144 -11.59 4.87 -8.98
N LEU A 145 -11.92 5.31 -10.19
CA LEU A 145 -12.29 6.72 -10.43
C LEU A 145 -13.52 7.08 -9.59
N ASP A 146 -13.42 8.17 -8.82
CA ASP A 146 -14.48 8.63 -7.90
C ASP A 146 -15.00 7.53 -6.94
N GLY A 147 -14.14 6.56 -6.58
CA GLY A 147 -14.44 5.48 -5.67
C GLY A 147 -15.29 4.33 -6.24
N ILE A 148 -16.03 4.55 -7.31
CA ILE A 148 -16.99 3.58 -7.88
C ILE A 148 -16.86 3.35 -9.39
N GLY A 149 -16.12 4.21 -10.10
CA GLY A 149 -15.95 4.15 -11.54
C GLY A 149 -14.99 3.06 -12.02
N GLU A 150 -14.49 3.21 -13.22
CA GLU A 150 -13.50 2.32 -13.81
C GLU A 150 -12.17 2.38 -13.05
N MET A 151 -11.37 1.32 -13.19
CA MET A 151 -10.04 1.28 -12.61
C MET A 151 -9.10 2.20 -13.39
N VAL A 152 -8.42 3.06 -12.66
CA VAL A 152 -7.47 4.03 -13.19
C VAL A 152 -6.09 3.84 -12.59
N TRP A 153 -5.07 4.26 -13.34
CA TRP A 153 -3.69 4.27 -12.93
C TRP A 153 -3.26 5.70 -12.61
N SER A 154 -2.86 5.93 -11.36
CA SER A 154 -2.43 7.26 -10.93
C SER A 154 -1.06 7.64 -11.54
N ASP A 155 -0.75 8.93 -11.52
CA ASP A 155 0.51 9.50 -11.99
C ASP A 155 1.71 8.92 -11.22
N SER A 156 2.90 8.98 -11.83
CA SER A 156 4.17 8.52 -11.25
C SER A 156 4.57 9.23 -9.95
N ILE A 157 3.90 10.32 -9.62
CA ILE A 157 4.05 11.05 -8.35
C ILE A 157 3.91 10.15 -7.10
N ALA A 158 3.23 9.02 -7.21
CA ALA A 158 3.05 8.07 -6.11
C ALA A 158 4.31 7.23 -5.83
N VAL A 159 5.23 7.08 -6.81
CA VAL A 159 6.29 6.05 -6.75
C VAL A 159 7.34 6.38 -5.69
N GLU A 160 7.98 7.52 -5.80
CA GLU A 160 9.03 7.96 -4.87
C GLU A 160 8.51 8.10 -3.43
N PRO A 161 7.36 8.76 -3.16
CA PRO A 161 6.83 8.82 -1.81
C PRO A 161 6.48 7.45 -1.21
N THR A 162 6.02 6.50 -2.03
CA THR A 162 5.79 5.12 -1.57
C THR A 162 7.09 4.48 -1.09
N LEU A 163 8.19 4.63 -1.82
CA LEU A 163 9.51 4.15 -1.40
C LEU A 163 9.97 4.84 -0.11
N ILE A 164 9.85 6.16 -0.02
CA ILE A 164 10.23 6.93 1.18
C ILE A 164 9.45 6.42 2.40
N GLY A 165 8.13 6.37 2.33
CA GLY A 165 7.30 5.90 3.46
C GLY A 165 7.58 4.46 3.86
N PHE A 166 7.90 3.60 2.89
CA PHE A 166 8.32 2.23 3.13
C PHE A 166 9.65 2.17 3.91
N LEU A 167 10.68 2.89 3.46
CA LEU A 167 11.98 2.95 4.13
C LEU A 167 11.89 3.59 5.52
N GLU A 168 11.10 4.65 5.69
CA GLU A 168 10.82 5.24 7.00
C GLU A 168 10.18 4.25 7.98
N ALA A 169 9.25 3.42 7.51
CA ALA A 169 8.65 2.39 8.36
C ALA A 169 9.66 1.30 8.74
N LEU A 170 10.54 0.91 7.83
CA LEU A 170 11.61 -0.05 8.13
C LEU A 170 12.60 0.49 9.16
N SER A 171 12.89 1.80 9.14
CA SER A 171 13.85 2.42 10.06
C SER A 171 13.42 2.36 11.52
N ILE A 172 12.13 2.19 11.79
CA ILE A 172 11.57 2.10 13.15
C ILE A 172 11.14 0.70 13.54
N LYS A 173 11.33 -0.31 12.67
CA LYS A 173 11.06 -1.71 13.02
C LYS A 173 12.11 -2.25 13.98
N ALA A 174 11.65 -3.08 14.90
CA ALA A 174 12.54 -3.83 15.78
C ALA A 174 13.44 -4.77 14.99
N ASP A 175 14.64 -5.00 15.52
CA ASP A 175 15.58 -5.96 14.97
C ASP A 175 15.00 -7.37 14.96
N VAL A 176 15.37 -8.13 13.95
CA VAL A 176 14.95 -9.52 13.76
C VAL A 176 16.18 -10.40 13.91
N PRO A 177 16.18 -11.44 14.78
CA PRO A 177 17.36 -12.26 15.04
C PRO A 177 17.99 -12.92 13.81
N SER A 178 17.21 -13.14 12.75
CA SER A 178 17.69 -13.73 11.49
C SER A 178 18.37 -12.71 10.56
N LEU A 179 18.33 -11.41 10.88
CA LEU A 179 19.01 -10.38 10.10
C LEU A 179 20.35 -10.01 10.77
N PRO A 180 21.43 -9.83 9.97
CA PRO A 180 22.75 -9.47 10.51
C PRO A 180 22.83 -7.99 10.94
N ASP A 181 21.88 -7.17 10.52
CA ASP A 181 21.79 -5.74 10.79
C ASP A 181 20.30 -5.32 10.88
N SER A 182 20.04 -4.03 11.05
CA SER A 182 18.67 -3.51 11.05
C SER A 182 17.90 -3.91 9.79
N PRO A 183 16.57 -4.09 9.87
CA PRO A 183 15.76 -4.42 8.69
C PRO A 183 15.95 -3.44 7.54
N LEU A 184 16.13 -2.15 7.85
CA LEU A 184 16.40 -1.12 6.86
C LEU A 184 17.74 -1.35 6.15
N ALA A 185 18.84 -1.54 6.90
CA ALA A 185 20.16 -1.72 6.30
C ALA A 185 20.23 -2.97 5.42
N CYS A 186 19.70 -4.10 5.92
CA CYS A 186 19.62 -5.34 5.14
C CYS A 186 18.81 -5.18 3.86
N PHE A 187 17.66 -4.50 3.93
CA PHE A 187 16.80 -4.30 2.77
C PHE A 187 17.40 -3.33 1.75
N ILE A 188 18.04 -2.24 2.18
CA ILE A 188 18.75 -1.31 1.31
C ILE A 188 19.83 -2.04 0.53
N ALA A 189 20.69 -2.83 1.20
CA ALA A 189 21.74 -3.59 0.56
C ALA A 189 21.19 -4.60 -0.46
N TYR A 190 20.08 -5.26 -0.12
CA TYR A 190 19.42 -6.21 -1.02
C TYR A 190 18.78 -5.50 -2.22
N LEU A 191 18.05 -4.40 -2.00
CA LEU A 191 17.41 -3.64 -3.07
C LEU A 191 18.42 -3.01 -4.03
N ALA A 192 19.56 -2.52 -3.51
CA ALA A 192 20.64 -1.98 -4.31
C ALA A 192 21.30 -3.03 -5.22
N SER A 193 21.21 -4.33 -4.87
CA SER A 193 21.71 -5.43 -5.71
C SER A 193 20.74 -5.84 -6.82
N CYS A 194 19.49 -5.39 -6.78
CA CYS A 194 18.48 -5.74 -7.78
C CYS A 194 18.64 -4.86 -9.03
N THR A 195 18.72 -5.50 -10.18
CA THR A 195 18.65 -4.79 -11.47
C THR A 195 17.20 -4.45 -11.84
N GLU A 196 17.02 -3.56 -12.80
CA GLU A 196 15.68 -3.30 -13.36
C GLU A 196 15.03 -4.59 -13.91
N GLY A 197 15.84 -5.47 -14.56
CA GLY A 197 15.37 -6.76 -15.04
C GLY A 197 14.86 -7.67 -13.94
N ASP A 198 15.58 -7.79 -12.82
CA ASP A 198 15.14 -8.59 -11.66
C ASP A 198 13.81 -8.08 -11.09
N LEU A 199 13.65 -6.76 -11.01
CA LEU A 199 12.39 -6.16 -10.55
C LEU A 199 11.25 -6.38 -11.53
N ILE A 200 11.49 -6.34 -12.85
CA ILE A 200 10.49 -6.66 -13.88
C ILE A 200 10.04 -8.11 -13.76
N ASP A 201 10.98 -9.05 -13.68
CA ASP A 201 10.68 -10.48 -13.61
C ASP A 201 9.90 -10.83 -12.37
N LEU A 202 10.30 -10.29 -11.20
CA LEU A 202 9.59 -10.51 -9.95
C LEU A 202 8.20 -9.86 -9.97
N THR A 203 8.08 -8.64 -10.50
CA THR A 203 6.80 -7.94 -10.60
C THR A 203 5.85 -8.70 -11.54
N THR A 204 6.36 -9.23 -12.64
CA THR A 204 5.59 -10.08 -13.57
C THR A 204 5.07 -11.31 -12.85
N ALA A 205 5.94 -12.02 -12.12
CA ALA A 205 5.55 -13.20 -11.35
C ALA A 205 4.49 -12.88 -10.25
N ILE A 206 4.54 -11.70 -9.65
CA ILE A 206 3.52 -11.22 -8.69
C ILE A 206 2.19 -10.99 -9.40
N VAL A 207 2.20 -10.26 -10.52
CA VAL A 207 0.99 -9.88 -11.28
C VAL A 207 0.31 -11.12 -11.91
N ASP A 208 1.07 -12.11 -12.34
CA ASP A 208 0.53 -13.36 -12.88
C ASP A 208 -0.18 -14.23 -11.83
N ARG A 209 0.09 -13.99 -10.53
CA ARG A 209 -0.65 -14.61 -9.43
C ARG A 209 -1.90 -13.86 -9.00
N PHE A 210 -2.15 -12.69 -9.53
CA PHE A 210 -3.39 -11.97 -9.26
C PHE A 210 -4.59 -12.77 -9.79
N ASN A 211 -5.71 -12.66 -9.07
CA ASN A 211 -6.94 -13.28 -9.55
C ASN A 211 -7.26 -12.77 -10.97
N PRO A 212 -7.45 -13.66 -11.97
CA PRO A 212 -7.78 -13.26 -13.35
C PRO A 212 -9.03 -12.37 -13.45
N GLN A 213 -9.93 -12.45 -12.48
CA GLN A 213 -11.14 -11.62 -12.38
C GLN A 213 -10.91 -10.33 -11.57
N MET A 214 -9.68 -10.04 -11.16
CA MET A 214 -9.36 -8.81 -10.42
C MET A 214 -9.65 -7.58 -11.27
N PRO A 215 -10.52 -6.66 -10.80
CA PRO A 215 -10.70 -5.37 -11.46
C PRO A 215 -9.34 -4.65 -11.57
N GLY A 216 -9.06 -4.13 -12.76
CA GLY A 216 -7.82 -3.38 -13.00
C GLY A 216 -6.60 -4.22 -13.41
N LEU A 217 -6.68 -5.56 -13.47
CA LEU A 217 -5.55 -6.38 -13.91
C LEU A 217 -5.00 -5.95 -15.29
N THR A 218 -5.88 -5.62 -16.22
CA THR A 218 -5.50 -5.09 -17.55
C THR A 218 -4.76 -3.77 -17.43
N VAL A 219 -5.21 -2.90 -16.53
CA VAL A 219 -4.57 -1.60 -16.26
C VAL A 219 -3.18 -1.80 -15.67
N VAL A 220 -3.03 -2.73 -14.72
CA VAL A 220 -1.72 -3.11 -14.15
C VAL A 220 -0.79 -3.63 -15.24
N LYS A 221 -1.19 -4.64 -16.00
CA LYS A 221 -0.37 -5.23 -17.07
C LYS A 221 0.09 -4.20 -18.10
N LYS A 222 -0.77 -3.27 -18.48
CA LYS A 222 -0.44 -2.18 -19.42
C LYS A 222 0.63 -1.22 -18.90
N ASN A 223 0.68 -0.99 -17.58
CA ASN A 223 1.53 0.05 -16.98
C ASN A 223 2.75 -0.51 -16.22
N MET A 224 2.81 -1.81 -15.99
CA MET A 224 3.77 -2.47 -15.10
C MET A 224 5.23 -2.18 -15.47
N HIS A 225 5.64 -2.37 -16.72
CA HIS A 225 7.04 -2.13 -17.13
C HIS A 225 7.48 -0.69 -16.89
N ARG A 226 6.63 0.27 -17.28
CA ARG A 226 6.93 1.69 -17.04
C ARG A 226 6.96 2.02 -15.55
N HIS A 227 6.11 1.37 -14.75
CA HIS A 227 6.12 1.53 -13.32
C HIS A 227 7.42 1.05 -12.70
N VAL A 228 7.87 -0.15 -13.06
CA VAL A 228 9.13 -0.72 -12.56
C VAL A 228 10.34 0.13 -12.98
N ALA A 229 10.39 0.60 -14.22
CA ALA A 229 11.45 1.50 -14.67
C ALA A 229 11.49 2.81 -13.84
N THR A 230 10.32 3.40 -13.56
CA THR A 230 10.22 4.59 -12.69
C THR A 230 10.66 4.26 -11.26
N LEU A 231 10.23 3.12 -10.72
CA LEU A 231 10.60 2.67 -9.38
C LEU A 231 12.11 2.44 -9.26
N HIS A 232 12.71 1.73 -10.23
CA HIS A 232 14.15 1.50 -10.26
C HIS A 232 14.93 2.82 -10.33
N ALA A 233 14.50 3.77 -11.15
CA ALA A 233 15.12 5.10 -11.20
C ALA A 233 15.04 5.83 -9.84
N SER A 234 13.89 5.75 -9.14
CA SER A 234 13.74 6.32 -7.79
C SER A 234 14.63 5.62 -6.77
N ILE A 235 14.78 4.30 -6.86
CA ILE A 235 15.70 3.53 -6.00
C ILE A 235 17.14 4.03 -6.19
N GLN A 236 17.60 4.17 -7.43
CA GLN A 236 18.97 4.64 -7.74
C GLN A 236 19.22 6.09 -7.30
N GLN A 237 18.18 6.91 -7.15
CA GLN A 237 18.32 8.29 -6.68
C GLN A 237 18.34 8.39 -5.15
N ILE A 238 17.62 7.52 -4.46
CA ILE A 238 17.45 7.57 -2.99
C ILE A 238 18.50 6.73 -2.27
N LEU A 239 18.90 5.62 -2.85
CA LEU A 239 19.91 4.75 -2.25
C LEU A 239 21.32 5.17 -2.68
N PRO A 240 22.26 5.21 -1.74
CA PRO A 240 23.65 5.60 -1.99
C PRO A 240 24.40 4.61 -2.87
#